data_d344db24021fb27c5049f23d77268346
#
_entry.id   d344db24021fb27c5049f23d77268346
#
_cell.length_a   1.000
_cell.length_b   1.000
_cell.length_c   1.000
_cell.angle_alpha   90.00
_cell.angle_beta   90.00
_cell.angle_gamma   90.00
#
_symmetry.space_group_name_H-M   'P 1'
#
loop_
_entity.id
_entity.type
_entity.pdbx_description
1 polymer ?
#
loop_
_entity_poly.entity_id
_entity_poly.type
_entity_poly.pdbx_seq_one_letter_code
_entity_poly.pdbx_strand_id
1 'polypeptide(L)'
;MFASTSAGGLTQGFPNVCLTPAPPAPNPVPVPYPSLGQCAGALAPTCSVRVKIQSKTVLTIKTKVMRTQGDEAGVGGGVASGTFGGPCGRTQSSVKVAVEGSPIVRCLDMVGSNGVSPNVPVGVQVAPSQTLVIVLS
;
A
#
# COMPACT_ATOMS: atom_id res chain seq x y z
N MET A 1 -8.01 -9.03 -13.73
CA MET A 1 -7.24 -8.84 -12.50
C MET A 1 -8.10 -9.21 -11.30
N PHE A 2 -7.52 -9.83 -10.31
CA PHE A 2 -8.27 -10.25 -9.13
C PHE A 2 -8.63 -9.05 -8.25
N ALA A 3 -9.83 -9.09 -7.66
CA ALA A 3 -10.23 -8.08 -6.68
C ALA A 3 -9.39 -8.20 -5.40
N SER A 4 -9.06 -7.09 -4.79
CA SER A 4 -8.28 -7.07 -3.55
C SER A 4 -9.19 -7.13 -2.33
N THR A 5 -8.80 -7.93 -1.35
CA THR A 5 -9.52 -8.09 -0.08
C THR A 5 -8.56 -8.00 1.09
N SER A 6 -9.10 -7.99 2.30
CA SER A 6 -8.29 -7.99 3.52
C SER A 6 -7.78 -9.38 3.91
N ALA A 7 -7.96 -10.39 3.04
CA ALA A 7 -7.50 -11.76 3.32
C ALA A 7 -5.98 -11.92 3.22
N GLY A 8 -5.28 -10.95 2.61
CA GLY A 8 -3.85 -11.04 2.41
C GLY A 8 -3.46 -10.26 1.18
N GLY A 9 -2.38 -10.64 0.55
CA GLY A 9 -1.83 -9.92 -0.59
C GLY A 9 -0.75 -8.95 -0.16
N LEU A 10 0.15 -8.64 -1.07
CA LEU A 10 1.33 -7.84 -0.81
C LEU A 10 1.40 -6.69 -1.80
N THR A 11 1.59 -5.48 -1.29
CA THR A 11 1.95 -4.33 -2.11
C THR A 11 3.44 -4.07 -1.99
N GLN A 12 4.06 -3.64 -3.07
CA GLN A 12 5.49 -3.38 -3.10
C GLN A 12 5.77 -2.05 -3.81
N GLY A 13 6.63 -1.24 -3.21
CA GLY A 13 7.13 -0.01 -3.80
C GLY A 13 8.63 0.07 -3.69
N PHE A 14 9.30 0.56 -4.72
CA PHE A 14 10.74 0.74 -4.75
C PHE A 14 11.09 1.77 -5.84
N PRO A 15 12.03 2.68 -5.60
CA PRO A 15 12.80 2.88 -4.37
C PRO A 15 12.07 3.72 -3.33
N ASN A 16 12.14 3.30 -2.08
CA ASN A 16 11.68 4.10 -0.93
C ASN A 16 12.92 4.72 -0.29
N VAL A 17 13.28 5.91 -0.72
CA VAL A 17 14.53 6.55 -0.29
C VAL A 17 14.30 7.23 1.07
N CYS A 18 14.98 6.73 2.08
CA CYS A 18 14.88 7.22 3.45
C CYS A 18 16.24 7.67 3.96
N LEU A 19 16.22 8.70 4.79
CA LEU A 19 17.43 9.21 5.43
C LEU A 19 17.88 8.24 6.52
N THR A 20 19.08 7.71 6.37
CA THR A 20 19.62 6.67 7.24
C THR A 20 20.85 7.22 7.97
N PRO A 21 20.93 7.11 9.32
CA PRO A 21 22.14 7.45 10.05
C PRO A 21 23.29 6.55 9.59
N ALA A 22 24.41 7.17 9.21
CA ALA A 22 25.58 6.45 8.69
C ALA A 22 26.85 7.03 9.31
N PRO A 23 27.16 6.69 10.59
CA PRO A 23 28.42 7.15 11.21
C PRO A 23 29.63 6.62 10.43
N PRO A 24 30.71 7.41 10.27
CA PRO A 24 30.97 8.72 10.90
C PRO A 24 30.41 9.93 10.16
N ALA A 25 29.54 9.78 9.17
CA ALA A 25 28.97 10.91 8.44
C ALA A 25 28.16 11.81 9.39
N PRO A 26 28.34 13.14 9.34
CA PRO A 26 27.63 14.05 10.25
C PRO A 26 26.13 14.17 9.94
N ASN A 27 25.71 13.88 8.71
CA ASN A 27 24.32 13.96 8.27
C ASN A 27 23.82 12.60 7.84
N PRO A 28 22.52 12.32 7.99
CA PRO A 28 21.92 11.09 7.44
C PRO A 28 22.10 11.00 5.93
N VAL A 29 22.28 9.78 5.43
CA VAL A 29 22.50 9.50 4.01
C VAL A 29 21.19 8.94 3.41
N PRO A 30 20.75 9.42 2.23
CA PRO A 30 19.61 8.83 1.55
C PRO A 30 19.96 7.42 1.03
N VAL A 31 19.19 6.42 1.45
CA VAL A 31 19.37 5.02 1.06
C VAL A 31 18.04 4.49 0.55
N PRO A 32 18.01 3.79 -0.61
CA PRO A 32 16.79 3.20 -1.12
C PRO A 32 16.43 1.92 -0.38
N TYR A 33 15.16 1.78 -0.02
CA TYR A 33 14.60 0.61 0.63
C TYR A 33 13.37 0.13 -0.14
N PRO A 34 13.00 -1.16 -0.02
CA PRO A 34 11.67 -1.59 -0.45
C PRO A 34 10.61 -1.12 0.56
N SER A 35 9.42 -0.85 0.08
CA SER A 35 8.28 -0.56 0.94
C SER A 35 7.22 -1.64 0.70
N LEU A 36 6.95 -2.44 1.71
CA LEU A 36 6.07 -3.59 1.62
C LEU A 36 4.85 -3.36 2.50
N GLY A 37 3.66 -3.45 1.91
CA GLY A 37 2.40 -3.34 2.64
C GLY A 37 1.58 -4.60 2.48
N GLN A 38 0.98 -5.06 3.57
CA GLN A 38 0.11 -6.24 3.57
C GLN A 38 -1.34 -5.82 3.58
N CYS A 39 -2.13 -6.34 2.65
CA CYS A 39 -3.56 -6.04 2.57
C CYS A 39 -4.32 -6.51 3.82
N ALA A 40 -3.83 -7.53 4.51
CA ALA A 40 -4.40 -7.98 5.77
C ALA A 40 -4.32 -6.91 6.88
N GLY A 41 -3.39 -5.96 6.76
CA GLY A 41 -3.26 -4.84 7.69
C GLY A 41 -4.10 -3.62 7.33
N ALA A 42 -5.01 -3.74 6.37
CA ALA A 42 -5.87 -2.63 5.97
C ALA A 42 -6.75 -2.16 7.14
N LEU A 43 -6.88 -0.84 7.28
CA LEU A 43 -7.70 -0.24 8.33
C LEU A 43 -9.18 -0.53 8.07
N ALA A 44 -9.83 -1.24 8.99
CA ALA A 44 -11.19 -1.74 8.81
C ALA A 44 -12.22 -0.66 8.42
N PRO A 45 -12.26 0.53 9.04
CA PRO A 45 -13.22 1.56 8.65
C PRO A 45 -13.04 2.09 7.23
N THR A 46 -11.88 1.85 6.61
CA THR A 46 -11.60 2.29 5.23
C THR A 46 -11.90 1.23 4.19
N CYS A 47 -12.22 0.00 4.62
CA CYS A 47 -12.64 -1.09 3.75
C CYS A 47 -14.15 -1.10 3.59
N SER A 48 -14.67 -1.91 2.67
CA SER A 48 -16.10 -2.13 2.58
C SER A 48 -16.61 -2.84 3.84
N VAL A 49 -17.79 -2.45 4.30
CA VAL A 49 -18.38 -3.04 5.52
C VAL A 49 -19.32 -4.17 5.19
N ARG A 50 -20.09 -4.03 4.11
CA ARG A 50 -21.15 -4.97 3.74
C ARG A 50 -20.74 -5.96 2.66
N VAL A 51 -19.87 -5.55 1.75
CA VAL A 51 -19.46 -6.39 0.63
C VAL A 51 -18.20 -7.15 1.01
N LYS A 52 -18.28 -8.49 0.89
CA LYS A 52 -17.18 -9.38 1.24
C LYS A 52 -16.97 -10.41 0.14
N ILE A 53 -15.72 -10.82 -0.03
CA ILE A 53 -15.32 -11.91 -0.90
C ILE A 53 -14.63 -12.93 -0.02
N GLN A 54 -15.10 -14.17 -0.04
CA GLN A 54 -14.59 -15.26 0.81
C GLN A 54 -14.54 -14.86 2.29
N SER A 55 -15.61 -14.20 2.76
CA SER A 55 -15.77 -13.73 4.15
C SER A 55 -14.78 -12.64 4.58
N LYS A 56 -14.08 -12.01 3.63
CA LYS A 56 -13.15 -10.91 3.90
C LYS A 56 -13.62 -9.65 3.21
N THR A 57 -13.40 -8.50 3.86
CA THR A 57 -13.83 -7.21 3.33
C THR A 57 -13.09 -6.87 2.04
N VAL A 58 -13.80 -6.23 1.11
CA VAL A 58 -13.24 -5.80 -0.16
C VAL A 58 -12.56 -4.45 0.03
N LEU A 59 -11.38 -4.29 -0.58
CA LEU A 59 -10.62 -3.04 -0.53
C LEU A 59 -11.09 -2.10 -1.65
N THR A 60 -11.14 -0.81 -1.34
CA THR A 60 -11.54 0.24 -2.27
C THR A 60 -10.46 1.29 -2.39
N ILE A 61 -10.67 2.27 -3.25
CA ILE A 61 -9.72 3.39 -3.42
C ILE A 61 -9.50 4.17 -2.12
N LYS A 62 -10.45 4.12 -1.19
CA LYS A 62 -10.35 4.79 0.11
C LYS A 62 -9.59 3.97 1.15
N THR A 63 -9.32 2.70 0.88
CA THR A 63 -8.67 1.80 1.83
C THR A 63 -7.22 2.19 2.05
N LYS A 64 -6.79 2.19 3.31
CA LYS A 64 -5.40 2.45 3.68
C LYS A 64 -4.86 1.32 4.54
N VAL A 65 -3.61 0.96 4.28
CA VAL A 65 -2.81 0.09 5.14
C VAL A 65 -1.97 1.02 6.02
N MET A 66 -2.09 0.89 7.33
CA MET A 66 -1.54 1.88 8.26
C MET A 66 -0.01 1.84 8.35
N ARG A 67 0.61 0.70 8.04
CA ARG A 67 2.07 0.57 8.14
C ARG A 67 2.61 -0.23 6.97
N THR A 68 3.79 0.17 6.54
CA THR A 68 4.60 -0.58 5.58
C THR A 68 5.90 -1.02 6.24
N GLN A 69 6.59 -1.98 5.63
CA GLN A 69 7.80 -2.59 6.17
C GLN A 69 8.91 -2.53 5.13
N GLY A 70 10.15 -2.70 5.57
CA GLY A 70 11.32 -2.77 4.70
C GLY A 70 12.26 -1.58 4.83
N ASP A 71 11.85 -0.51 5.49
CA ASP A 71 12.62 0.73 5.63
C ASP A 71 12.96 1.06 7.09
N GLU A 72 12.96 0.07 7.97
CA GLU A 72 13.16 0.26 9.41
C GLU A 72 14.51 0.89 9.75
N ALA A 73 15.53 0.67 8.93
CA ALA A 73 16.84 1.29 9.12
C ALA A 73 16.86 2.76 8.72
N GLY A 74 15.88 3.23 7.96
CA GLY A 74 15.79 4.61 7.50
C GLY A 74 15.06 5.52 8.49
N VAL A 75 15.52 5.57 9.73
CA VAL A 75 14.84 6.28 10.83
C VAL A 75 14.73 7.79 10.65
N GLY A 76 15.53 8.37 9.74
CA GLY A 76 15.40 9.79 9.40
C GLY A 76 14.18 10.11 8.53
N GLY A 77 13.50 9.09 8.05
CA GLY A 77 12.28 9.24 7.26
C GLY A 77 12.51 9.40 5.77
N GLY A 78 11.45 9.26 4.99
CA GLY A 78 11.49 9.41 3.54
C GLY A 78 11.85 10.83 3.12
N VAL A 79 12.57 10.96 2.01
CA VAL A 79 12.97 12.29 1.50
C VAL A 79 11.77 13.10 1.01
N ALA A 80 10.67 12.46 0.63
CA ALA A 80 9.45 13.12 0.20
C ALA A 80 8.37 13.15 1.28
N SER A 81 8.21 12.04 2.04
CA SER A 81 7.14 11.90 3.02
C SER A 81 7.52 12.33 4.44
N GLY A 82 8.81 12.30 4.76
CA GLY A 82 9.29 12.59 6.11
C GLY A 82 9.03 11.48 7.12
N THR A 83 8.56 10.32 6.69
CA THR A 83 8.23 9.19 7.57
C THR A 83 8.90 7.90 7.10
N PHE A 84 9.02 6.93 8.02
CA PHE A 84 9.42 5.57 7.67
C PHE A 84 8.37 4.60 8.19
N GLY A 85 8.15 3.52 7.47
CA GLY A 85 7.08 2.58 7.81
C GLY A 85 5.70 3.20 7.78
N GLY A 86 5.50 4.26 7.02
CA GLY A 86 4.26 5.02 6.95
C GLY A 86 3.14 4.29 6.22
N PRO A 87 1.94 4.89 6.18
CA PRO A 87 0.80 4.25 5.56
C PRO A 87 0.95 4.11 4.05
N CYS A 88 0.24 3.12 3.50
CA CYS A 88 0.15 2.94 2.07
C CYS A 88 -1.32 3.06 1.64
N GLY A 89 -1.56 3.80 0.57
CA GLY A 89 -2.90 4.05 0.04
C GLY A 89 -2.99 3.69 -1.42
N ARG A 90 -4.21 3.50 -1.90
CA ARG A 90 -4.44 3.14 -3.30
C ARG A 90 -4.52 4.40 -4.16
N THR A 91 -3.86 4.35 -5.31
CA THR A 91 -3.87 5.46 -6.27
C THR A 91 -4.58 5.11 -7.58
N GLN A 92 -4.84 3.83 -7.81
CA GLN A 92 -5.54 3.35 -8.99
C GLN A 92 -6.61 2.35 -8.60
N SER A 93 -7.69 2.32 -9.36
CA SER A 93 -8.82 1.42 -9.10
C SER A 93 -9.57 1.13 -10.39
N SER A 94 -10.57 0.25 -10.32
CA SER A 94 -11.49 0.02 -11.44
C SER A 94 -12.27 1.28 -11.75
N VAL A 95 -12.48 1.56 -13.05
CA VAL A 95 -13.30 2.70 -13.48
C VAL A 95 -14.77 2.35 -13.58
N LYS A 96 -15.13 1.07 -13.60
CA LYS A 96 -16.51 0.62 -13.82
C LYS A 96 -17.13 -0.07 -12.62
N VAL A 97 -16.33 -0.73 -11.80
CA VAL A 97 -16.82 -1.51 -10.67
C VAL A 97 -16.63 -0.72 -9.39
N ALA A 98 -17.71 -0.50 -8.66
CA ALA A 98 -17.68 0.22 -7.39
C ALA A 98 -18.36 -0.62 -6.31
N VAL A 99 -17.86 -0.50 -5.09
CA VAL A 99 -18.39 -1.15 -3.90
C VAL A 99 -18.72 -0.07 -2.88
N GLU A 100 -19.97 -0.04 -2.44
CA GLU A 100 -20.46 0.94 -1.46
C GLU A 100 -20.14 2.39 -1.88
N GLY A 101 -20.25 2.67 -3.17
CA GLY A 101 -20.01 4.01 -3.70
C GLY A 101 -18.55 4.37 -3.94
N SER A 102 -17.63 3.45 -3.71
CA SER A 102 -16.18 3.67 -3.92
C SER A 102 -15.65 2.66 -4.93
N PRO A 103 -14.79 3.08 -5.88
CA PRO A 103 -14.21 2.14 -6.84
C PRO A 103 -13.42 1.03 -6.15
N ILE A 104 -13.58 -0.18 -6.66
CA ILE A 104 -12.86 -1.35 -6.15
C ILE A 104 -11.41 -1.34 -6.64
N VAL A 105 -10.48 -1.77 -5.79
CA VAL A 105 -9.08 -1.94 -6.19
C VAL A 105 -8.79 -3.39 -6.55
N ARG A 106 -7.83 -3.57 -7.44
CA ARG A 106 -7.49 -4.86 -8.03
C ARG A 106 -6.02 -5.17 -7.77
N CYS A 107 -5.68 -6.46 -7.86
CA CYS A 107 -4.28 -6.86 -7.94
C CYS A 107 -3.63 -6.17 -9.14
N LEU A 108 -2.40 -5.71 -8.99
CA LEU A 108 -1.63 -4.92 -9.96
C LEU A 108 -2.05 -3.45 -10.08
N ASP A 109 -3.03 -2.99 -9.34
CA ASP A 109 -3.33 -1.56 -9.28
C ASP A 109 -2.23 -0.82 -8.50
N MET A 110 -2.01 0.44 -8.89
CA MET A 110 -0.95 1.26 -8.31
C MET A 110 -1.26 1.66 -6.88
N VAL A 111 -0.20 1.75 -6.08
CA VAL A 111 -0.24 2.04 -4.65
C VAL A 111 0.80 3.09 -4.33
N GLY A 112 0.44 4.08 -3.53
CA GLY A 112 1.41 5.00 -2.95
C GLY A 112 1.83 4.51 -1.58
N SER A 113 3.12 4.40 -1.32
CA SER A 113 3.66 3.81 -0.09
C SER A 113 4.45 4.82 0.73
N ASN A 114 4.54 4.54 2.03
CA ASN A 114 5.33 5.28 3.02
C ASN A 114 4.91 6.75 3.12
N GLY A 115 3.66 6.95 3.49
CA GLY A 115 3.18 8.28 3.86
C GLY A 115 1.88 8.69 3.19
N VAL A 116 1.24 9.69 3.76
CA VAL A 116 0.04 10.32 3.18
C VAL A 116 0.40 11.04 1.89
N SER A 117 1.53 11.75 1.87
CA SER A 117 2.22 12.15 0.65
C SER A 117 3.25 11.07 0.35
N PRO A 118 2.98 10.15 -0.57
CA PRO A 118 3.77 8.93 -0.63
C PRO A 118 5.22 9.20 -1.02
N ASN A 119 6.13 8.55 -0.28
CA ASN A 119 7.55 8.55 -0.60
C ASN A 119 7.83 7.70 -1.85
N VAL A 120 6.98 6.69 -2.07
CA VAL A 120 6.97 5.87 -3.28
C VAL A 120 5.60 6.00 -3.93
N PRO A 121 5.43 6.90 -4.91
CA PRO A 121 4.12 7.10 -5.53
C PRO A 121 3.74 6.00 -6.53
N VAL A 122 4.68 5.17 -6.95
CA VAL A 122 4.49 4.16 -8.00
C VAL A 122 4.82 2.76 -7.46
N GLY A 123 4.04 2.29 -6.49
CA GLY A 123 4.07 0.90 -6.06
C GLY A 123 2.93 0.13 -6.71
N VAL A 124 2.98 -1.20 -6.61
CA VAL A 124 1.91 -2.09 -7.12
C VAL A 124 1.62 -3.19 -6.12
N GLN A 125 0.42 -3.75 -6.20
CA GLN A 125 0.10 -4.98 -5.48
C GLN A 125 0.60 -6.15 -6.31
N VAL A 126 1.63 -6.84 -5.81
CA VAL A 126 2.30 -7.91 -6.54
C VAL A 126 1.75 -9.30 -6.24
N ALA A 127 1.05 -9.47 -5.12
CA ALA A 127 0.45 -10.75 -4.74
C ALA A 127 -1.05 -10.58 -4.53
N PRO A 128 -1.89 -11.48 -5.10
CA PRO A 128 -3.34 -11.38 -4.96
C PRO A 128 -3.80 -11.75 -3.56
N SER A 129 -4.89 -11.14 -3.13
CA SER A 129 -5.54 -11.47 -1.86
C SER A 129 -6.41 -12.70 -1.98
N GLN A 130 -6.96 -12.95 -3.14
CA GLN A 130 -7.83 -14.08 -3.45
C GLN A 130 -7.80 -14.33 -4.97
N THR A 131 -8.25 -15.50 -5.40
CA THR A 131 -8.16 -15.91 -6.80
C THR A 131 -9.51 -16.37 -7.39
N LEU A 132 -10.62 -16.08 -6.71
CA LEU A 132 -11.95 -16.49 -7.19
C LEU A 132 -12.67 -15.38 -7.96
N VAL A 133 -12.63 -14.15 -7.49
CA VAL A 133 -13.37 -13.04 -8.09
C VAL A 133 -12.42 -12.18 -8.92
N ILE A 134 -12.76 -12.00 -10.20
CA ILE A 134 -11.97 -11.25 -11.17
C ILE A 134 -12.74 -9.99 -11.55
N VAL A 135 -12.06 -8.86 -11.58
CA VAL A 135 -12.59 -7.59 -12.04
C VAL A 135 -12.02 -7.33 -13.43
N LEU A 136 -12.87 -7.27 -14.44
CA LEU A 136 -12.45 -7.18 -15.84
C LEU A 136 -12.25 -5.75 -16.34
N SER A 137 -12.65 -4.76 -15.57
CA SER A 137 -12.54 -3.38 -16.05
C SER A 137 -12.01 -2.41 -14.97
#